data_09ae49e752dde62729552836ab1f941d
#
_entry.id   09ae49e752dde62729552836ab1f941d
#
_cell.length_a   1.000
_cell.length_b   1.000
_cell.length_c   1.000
_cell.angle_alpha   90.00
_cell.angle_beta   90.00
_cell.angle_gamma   90.00
#
_symmetry.space_group_name_H-M   'P 1'
#
loop_
_entity.id
_entity.type
_entity.pdbx_description
1 polymer ?
#
loop_
_entity_poly.entity_id
_entity_poly.type
_entity_poly.pdbx_seq_one_letter_code
_entity_poly.pdbx_strand_id
1 'polypeptide(L)'
;MFQRWPKRDPNKHYYLVPNEVFNLGLSSHEIAVYNYLLRCEDRRTYQCHPSYRTIGRAVQLSENTVRKYVAGLEEKGLIRTEPSTVTTKDGRVRNGSLIYTIRQIGRAHV
;
A
#
# COMPACT_ATOMS: atom_id res chain seq x y z
N MET A 1 31.01 -2.75 -3.85
CA MET A 1 30.70 -4.17 -4.02
C MET A 1 29.27 -4.30 -4.50
N PHE A 2 29.09 -4.99 -5.60
CA PHE A 2 27.75 -5.16 -6.16
C PHE A 2 27.02 -6.30 -5.47
N GLN A 3 25.82 -6.02 -5.00
CA GLN A 3 24.89 -7.09 -4.68
C GLN A 3 24.38 -7.70 -5.97
N ARG A 4 24.32 -9.01 -5.99
CA ARG A 4 23.69 -9.70 -7.10
C ARG A 4 22.19 -9.47 -7.04
N TRP A 5 21.64 -8.94 -8.12
CA TRP A 5 20.20 -8.85 -8.22
C TRP A 5 19.59 -10.24 -8.38
N PRO A 6 18.46 -10.51 -7.73
CA PRO A 6 17.79 -11.79 -7.95
C PRO A 6 17.37 -11.93 -9.41
N LYS A 7 17.26 -13.16 -9.87
CA LYS A 7 16.73 -13.43 -11.20
C LYS A 7 15.35 -12.81 -11.34
N ARG A 8 15.08 -12.28 -12.52
CA ARG A 8 13.79 -11.66 -12.80
C ARG A 8 12.72 -12.71 -12.95
N ASP A 9 12.06 -13.03 -11.84
CA ASP A 9 10.91 -13.89 -11.82
C ASP A 9 9.69 -13.04 -11.47
N PRO A 10 8.82 -12.74 -12.46
CA PRO A 10 7.69 -11.85 -12.21
C PRO A 10 6.69 -12.40 -11.19
N ASN A 11 6.80 -13.66 -10.83
CA ASN A 11 5.92 -14.26 -9.83
C ASN A 11 6.48 -14.20 -8.42
N LYS A 12 7.79 -13.97 -8.26
CA LYS A 12 8.47 -14.06 -6.96
C LYS A 12 9.08 -12.75 -6.49
N HIS A 13 9.62 -11.97 -7.41
CA HIS A 13 10.47 -10.84 -7.07
C HIS A 13 9.94 -9.50 -7.55
N TYR A 14 8.75 -9.48 -8.10
CA TYR A 14 8.19 -8.28 -8.71
C TYR A 14 6.75 -8.07 -8.28
N TYR A 15 6.34 -6.84 -8.28
CA TYR A 15 4.94 -6.47 -8.19
C TYR A 15 4.61 -5.55 -9.36
N LEU A 16 3.33 -5.52 -9.72
CA LEU A 16 2.88 -4.75 -10.89
C LEU A 16 2.44 -3.36 -10.46
N VAL A 17 2.85 -2.37 -11.24
CA VAL A 17 2.45 -0.98 -11.07
C VAL A 17 1.78 -0.53 -12.36
N PRO A 18 0.58 0.07 -12.30
CA PRO A 18 -0.06 0.58 -13.49
C PRO A 18 0.80 1.64 -14.19
N ASN A 19 0.86 1.58 -15.51
CA ASN A 19 1.61 2.58 -16.28
C ASN A 19 1.09 3.99 -16.03
N GLU A 20 -0.20 4.12 -15.71
CA GLU A 20 -0.87 5.37 -15.49
C GLU A 20 -0.45 6.09 -14.21
N VAL A 21 0.35 5.46 -13.35
CA VAL A 21 0.72 6.03 -12.06
C VAL A 21 1.31 7.44 -12.17
N PHE A 22 2.04 7.72 -13.24
CA PHE A 22 2.64 9.04 -13.46
C PHE A 22 1.66 10.07 -14.01
N ASN A 23 0.47 9.65 -14.40
CA ASN A 23 -0.55 10.53 -14.97
C ASN A 23 -1.70 10.83 -13.99
N LEU A 24 -1.56 10.39 -12.73
CA LEU A 24 -2.63 10.53 -11.74
C LEU A 24 -2.52 11.79 -10.88
N GLY A 25 -1.53 12.63 -11.15
CA GLY A 25 -1.34 13.86 -10.38
C GLY A 25 -0.79 13.61 -8.97
N LEU A 26 -0.06 12.52 -8.77
CA LEU A 26 0.49 12.18 -7.47
C LEU A 26 1.85 12.87 -7.26
N SER A 27 2.11 13.27 -6.01
CA SER A 27 3.44 13.71 -5.61
C SER A 27 4.38 12.50 -5.53
N SER A 28 5.68 12.75 -5.46
CA SER A 28 6.68 11.67 -5.32
C SER A 28 6.44 10.81 -4.08
N HIS A 29 6.08 11.42 -2.97
CA HIS A 29 5.80 10.69 -1.74
C HIS A 29 4.51 9.88 -1.82
N GLU A 30 3.49 10.43 -2.47
CA GLU A 30 2.25 9.68 -2.73
C GLU A 30 2.52 8.47 -3.61
N ILE A 31 3.36 8.63 -4.65
CA ILE A 31 3.76 7.51 -5.51
C ILE A 31 4.48 6.44 -4.69
N ALA A 32 5.39 6.84 -3.81
CA ALA A 32 6.12 5.89 -2.98
C ALA A 32 5.18 5.09 -2.07
N VAL A 33 4.27 5.76 -1.38
CA VAL A 33 3.29 5.11 -0.50
C VAL A 33 2.37 4.20 -1.31
N TYR A 34 1.86 4.68 -2.44
CA TYR A 34 1.00 3.91 -3.31
C TYR A 34 1.69 2.64 -3.81
N ASN A 35 2.94 2.77 -4.26
CA ASN A 35 3.74 1.62 -4.70
C ASN A 35 3.92 0.59 -3.59
N TYR A 36 4.18 1.05 -2.36
CA TYR A 36 4.35 0.11 -1.25
C TYR A 36 3.06 -0.65 -0.97
N LEU A 37 1.91 0.02 -1.03
CA LEU A 37 0.61 -0.64 -0.87
C LEU A 37 0.36 -1.66 -1.98
N LEU A 38 0.72 -1.33 -3.22
CA LEU A 38 0.62 -2.29 -4.33
C LEU A 38 1.47 -3.53 -4.09
N ARG A 39 2.68 -3.33 -3.55
CA ARG A 39 3.56 -4.45 -3.22
C ARG A 39 2.96 -5.35 -2.14
N CYS A 40 2.22 -4.77 -1.21
CA CYS A 40 1.64 -5.49 -0.08
C CYS A 40 0.28 -6.11 -0.39
N GLU A 41 -0.39 -5.71 -1.47
CA GLU A 41 -1.76 -6.16 -1.69
C GLU A 41 -1.84 -7.67 -1.97
N ASP A 42 -2.88 -8.28 -1.42
CA ASP A 42 -3.25 -9.65 -1.77
C ASP A 42 -3.91 -9.62 -3.15
N ARG A 43 -3.39 -10.39 -4.09
CA ARG A 43 -3.86 -10.39 -5.47
C ARG A 43 -5.30 -10.90 -5.62
N ARG A 44 -5.79 -11.64 -4.64
CA ARG A 44 -7.17 -12.15 -4.68
C ARG A 44 -8.17 -11.15 -4.15
N THR A 45 -7.80 -10.42 -3.10
CA THR A 45 -8.71 -9.50 -2.42
C THR A 45 -8.46 -8.04 -2.77
N TYR A 46 -7.29 -7.73 -3.35
CA TYR A 46 -6.82 -6.37 -3.62
C TYR A 46 -6.72 -5.52 -2.36
N GLN A 47 -6.49 -6.18 -1.22
CA GLN A 47 -6.41 -5.53 0.08
C GLN A 47 -5.06 -5.79 0.74
N CYS A 48 -4.66 -4.89 1.60
CA CYS A 48 -3.52 -5.05 2.48
C CYS A 48 -3.76 -4.28 3.77
N HIS A 49 -2.92 -4.52 4.76
CA HIS A 49 -3.13 -3.91 6.07
C HIS A 49 -1.83 -3.57 6.81
N PRO A 50 -0.81 -3.00 6.12
CA PRO A 50 0.39 -2.56 6.82
C PRO A 50 0.08 -1.38 7.75
N SER A 51 0.77 -1.32 8.89
CA SER A 51 0.66 -0.17 9.78
C SER A 51 1.34 1.05 9.15
N TYR A 52 0.99 2.25 9.62
CA TYR A 52 1.70 3.47 9.20
C TYR A 52 3.19 3.36 9.49
N ARG A 53 3.55 2.73 10.60
CA ARG A 53 4.95 2.52 10.96
C ARG A 53 5.67 1.65 9.94
N THR A 54 5.04 0.56 9.50
CA THR A 54 5.59 -0.34 8.50
C THR A 54 5.77 0.38 7.17
N ILE A 55 4.75 1.12 6.74
CA ILE A 55 4.84 1.92 5.51
C ILE A 55 5.96 2.94 5.63
N GLY A 56 6.01 3.66 6.76
CA GLY A 56 7.02 4.69 7.00
C GLY A 56 8.43 4.16 6.94
N ARG A 57 8.67 2.98 7.49
CA ARG A 57 9.97 2.33 7.40
C ARG A 57 10.36 2.00 5.96
N ALA A 58 9.41 1.52 5.18
CA ALA A 58 9.67 1.12 3.80
C ALA A 58 9.98 2.32 2.91
N VAL A 59 9.29 3.44 3.10
CA VAL A 59 9.43 4.63 2.25
C VAL A 59 10.22 5.76 2.92
N GLN A 60 10.73 5.52 4.13
CA GLN A 60 11.54 6.48 4.90
C GLN A 60 10.80 7.77 5.23
N LEU A 61 9.57 7.62 5.67
CA LEU A 61 8.74 8.73 6.12
C LEU A 61 8.25 8.49 7.55
N SER A 62 7.98 9.56 8.29
CA SER A 62 7.37 9.45 9.61
C SER A 62 5.93 8.95 9.50
N GLU A 63 5.40 8.40 10.61
CA GLU A 63 4.02 7.94 10.64
C GLU A 63 3.02 9.06 10.32
N ASN A 64 3.26 10.26 10.84
CA ASN A 64 2.38 11.39 10.56
C ASN A 64 2.40 11.78 9.08
N THR A 65 3.56 11.71 8.46
CA THR A 65 3.71 11.99 7.03
C THR A 65 3.02 10.92 6.20
N VAL A 66 3.18 9.63 6.57
CA VAL A 66 2.45 8.53 5.90
C VAL A 66 0.95 8.75 5.99
N ARG A 67 0.45 9.11 7.17
CA ARG A 67 -0.98 9.38 7.37
C ARG A 67 -1.49 10.44 6.41
N LYS A 68 -0.72 11.51 6.24
CA LYS A 68 -1.05 12.60 5.32
C LYS A 68 -1.16 12.10 3.88
N TYR A 69 -0.21 11.31 3.43
CA TYR A 69 -0.21 10.81 2.04
C TYR A 69 -1.23 9.71 1.80
N VAL A 70 -1.51 8.88 2.80
CA VAL A 70 -2.62 7.92 2.74
C VAL A 70 -3.94 8.67 2.55
N ALA A 71 -4.17 9.72 3.34
CA ALA A 71 -5.36 10.55 3.19
C ALA A 71 -5.44 11.19 1.81
N GLY A 72 -4.32 11.65 1.27
CA GLY A 72 -4.27 12.20 -0.09
C GLY A 72 -4.61 11.19 -1.16
N LEU A 73 -4.12 9.97 -1.04
CA LEU A 73 -4.45 8.90 -1.98
C LEU A 73 -5.93 8.53 -1.92
N GLU A 74 -6.49 8.49 -0.71
CA GLU A 74 -7.91 8.20 -0.52
C GLU A 74 -8.77 9.31 -1.10
N GLU A 75 -8.40 10.58 -0.88
CA GLU A 75 -9.10 11.73 -1.44
C GLU A 75 -9.11 11.70 -2.96
N LYS A 76 -8.02 11.24 -3.57
CA LYS A 76 -7.92 11.09 -5.03
C LYS A 76 -8.63 9.85 -5.56
N GLY A 77 -9.21 9.05 -4.69
CA GLY A 77 -9.98 7.88 -5.08
C GLY A 77 -9.15 6.67 -5.49
N LEU A 78 -7.86 6.65 -5.15
CA LEU A 78 -6.97 5.56 -5.54
C LEU A 78 -6.99 4.39 -4.56
N ILE A 79 -7.31 4.67 -3.31
CA ILE A 79 -7.45 3.66 -2.26
C ILE A 79 -8.68 3.97 -1.43
N ARG A 80 -9.16 2.97 -0.72
CA ARG A 80 -10.17 3.12 0.31
C ARG A 80 -9.62 2.50 1.58
N THR A 81 -9.86 3.14 2.72
CA THR A 81 -9.42 2.64 4.01
C THR A 81 -10.61 2.27 4.87
N GLU A 82 -10.44 1.21 5.64
CA GLU A 82 -11.45 0.76 6.60
C GLU A 82 -10.75 0.45 7.91
N PRO A 83 -11.37 0.78 9.06
CA PRO A 83 -10.81 0.39 10.34
C PRO A 83 -10.91 -1.12 10.52
N SER A 84 -9.96 -1.68 11.25
CA SER A 84 -10.01 -3.07 11.66
C SER A 84 -9.90 -3.16 13.16
N THR A 85 -10.34 -4.28 13.73
CA THR A 85 -10.23 -4.55 15.15
C THR A 85 -9.52 -5.86 15.38
N VAL A 86 -8.82 -5.95 16.51
CA VAL A 86 -8.12 -7.16 16.93
C VAL A 86 -8.61 -7.51 18.32
N THR A 87 -8.98 -8.77 18.53
CA THR A 87 -9.33 -9.27 19.86
C THR A 87 -8.08 -9.83 20.52
N THR A 88 -7.73 -9.27 21.68
CA THR A 88 -6.58 -9.73 22.45
C THR A 88 -6.91 -11.00 23.22
N LYS A 89 -5.88 -11.66 23.78
CA LYS A 89 -6.06 -12.90 24.52
C LYS A 89 -6.96 -12.76 25.74
N ASP A 90 -7.04 -11.57 26.32
CA ASP A 90 -7.89 -11.27 27.48
C ASP A 90 -9.31 -10.84 27.09
N GLY A 91 -9.67 -10.98 25.82
CA GLY A 91 -11.02 -10.67 25.33
C GLY A 91 -11.25 -9.20 25.01
N ARG A 92 -10.24 -8.35 25.15
CA ARG A 92 -10.39 -6.93 24.81
C ARG A 92 -10.28 -6.72 23.31
N VAL A 93 -11.08 -5.77 22.80
CA VAL A 93 -11.06 -5.37 21.41
C VAL A 93 -10.21 -4.11 21.28
N ARG A 94 -9.25 -4.14 20.38
CA ARG A 94 -8.39 -2.98 20.09
C ARG A 94 -8.43 -2.65 18.61
N ASN A 95 -8.14 -1.40 18.27
CA ASN A 95 -8.01 -1.01 16.88
C ASN A 95 -6.76 -1.66 16.30
N GLY A 96 -6.92 -2.32 15.16
CA GLY A 96 -5.81 -2.85 14.38
C GLY A 96 -5.37 -1.84 13.34
N SER A 97 -4.47 -2.27 12.45
CA SER A 97 -4.07 -1.48 11.30
C SER A 97 -5.24 -1.29 10.36
N LEU A 98 -5.22 -0.18 9.60
CA LEU A 98 -6.23 0.03 8.57
C LEU A 98 -6.17 -1.06 7.51
N ILE A 99 -7.32 -1.38 6.95
CA ILE A 99 -7.42 -2.23 5.77
C ILE A 99 -7.46 -1.30 4.56
N TYR A 100 -6.53 -1.48 3.65
CA TYR A 100 -6.44 -0.69 2.42
C TYR A 100 -6.98 -1.50 1.27
N THR A 101 -7.96 -0.96 0.56
CA THR A 101 -8.45 -1.53 -0.69
C THR A 101 -7.95 -0.66 -1.83
N ILE A 102 -7.22 -1.25 -2.77
CA ILE A 102 -6.60 -0.50 -3.85
C ILE A 102 -7.48 -0.57 -5.08
N ARG A 103 -7.75 0.61 -5.66
CA ARG A 103 -8.57 0.68 -6.87
C ARG A 103 -7.83 0.08 -8.05
N GLN A 104 -8.55 -0.64 -8.89
CA GLN A 104 -8.02 -1.26 -10.10
C GLN A 104 -7.86 -0.21 -11.20
N ILE A 105 -6.66 0.36 -11.32
CA ILE A 105 -6.37 1.40 -12.29
C ILE A 105 -5.64 0.80 -13.48
N GLY A 106 -6.07 1.17 -14.69
CA GLY A 106 -5.44 0.71 -15.91
C GLY A 106 -5.64 -0.77 -16.21
N ARG A 107 -6.50 -1.45 -15.47
CA ARG A 107 -6.85 -2.85 -15.74
C ARG A 107 -8.16 -2.91 -16.51
N ALA A 108 -8.23 -3.83 -17.47
CA ALA A 108 -9.45 -4.04 -18.21
C ALA A 108 -10.57 -4.46 -17.26
N HIS A 109 -11.69 -3.78 -17.38
CA HIS A 109 -12.89 -4.21 -16.67
C HIS A 109 -13.51 -5.36 -17.43
N VAL A 110 -13.70 -6.41 -16.71
CA VAL A 110 -14.33 -7.61 -17.28
C VAL A 110 -15.78 -7.64 -16.83
#